data_e0b016e83d2bfa51869d78c881912458
#
_entry.id   e0b016e83d2bfa51869d78c881912458
#
_cell.length_a   1.000
_cell.length_b   1.000
_cell.length_c   1.000
_cell.angle_alpha   90.00
_cell.angle_beta   90.00
_cell.angle_gamma   90.00
#
_symmetry.space_group_name_H-M   'P 1'
#
loop_
_entity.id
_entity.type
_entity.pdbx_description
1 polymer ?
#
loop_
_entity_poly.entity_id
_entity_poly.type
_entity_poly.pdbx_seq_one_letter_code
_entity_poly.pdbx_strand_id
1 'polypeptide(L)'
;ADNVENAHAQKIEKVDFEKDIHSALDILSNRERFIILNRFGLNNRKTKTLEELGKMLGFSKERIRQIEMEGLKKLRKAQDTQYLKEYLM
;
A
#
# COMPACT_ATOMS: atom_id res chain seq x y z
N ALA A 1 3.46 28.82 2.35
CA ALA A 1 2.30 28.74 3.24
C ALA A 1 1.70 27.34 3.18
N ASP A 2 1.36 26.92 2.00
CA ASP A 2 0.77 25.59 1.82
C ASP A 2 1.72 24.49 2.21
N ASN A 3 3.02 24.71 2.01
CA ASN A 3 4.02 23.69 2.29
C ASN A 3 4.15 23.39 3.78
N VAL A 4 3.99 24.39 4.64
CA VAL A 4 4.11 24.21 6.09
C VAL A 4 2.91 23.45 6.63
N GLU A 5 1.72 23.86 6.25
CA GLU A 5 0.50 23.18 6.67
C GLU A 5 0.44 21.76 6.09
N ASN A 6 0.79 21.61 4.83
CA ASN A 6 0.79 20.31 4.18
C ASN A 6 1.81 19.37 4.79
N ALA A 7 2.99 19.88 5.15
CA ALA A 7 4.00 19.06 5.79
C ALA A 7 3.53 18.54 7.15
N HIS A 8 2.85 19.39 7.92
CA HIS A 8 2.30 19.01 9.21
C HIS A 8 1.16 18.02 9.06
N ALA A 9 0.24 18.30 8.14
CA ALA A 9 -0.86 17.40 7.83
C ALA A 9 -0.37 16.07 7.28
N GLN A 10 0.63 16.12 6.40
CA GLN A 10 1.22 14.92 5.84
C GLN A 10 1.85 14.04 6.90
N LYS A 11 2.46 14.63 7.92
CA LYS A 11 3.09 13.90 9.00
C LYS A 11 2.04 13.12 9.80
N ILE A 12 0.91 13.76 10.09
CA ILE A 12 -0.21 13.12 10.79
C ILE A 12 -0.85 12.06 9.90
N GLU A 13 -1.10 12.42 8.63
CA GLU A 13 -1.67 11.50 7.66
C GLU A 13 -0.78 10.28 7.44
N LYS A 14 0.54 10.48 7.46
CA LYS A 14 1.47 9.38 7.26
C LYS A 14 1.36 8.35 8.38
N VAL A 15 1.23 8.80 9.63
CA VAL A 15 1.07 7.90 10.77
C VAL A 15 -0.24 7.13 10.65
N ASP A 16 -1.33 7.84 10.37
CA ASP A 16 -2.64 7.21 10.18
C ASP A 16 -2.65 6.28 8.97
N PHE A 17 -2.02 6.71 7.88
CA PHE A 17 -1.92 5.92 6.66
C PHE A 17 -1.17 4.62 6.89
N GLU A 18 -0.05 4.67 7.60
CA GLU A 18 0.72 3.46 7.90
C GLU A 18 -0.09 2.50 8.78
N LYS A 19 -0.78 3.03 9.78
CA LYS A 19 -1.62 2.23 10.66
C LYS A 19 -2.77 1.61 9.89
N ASP A 20 -3.43 2.40 9.05
CA ASP A 20 -4.55 1.93 8.23
C ASP A 20 -4.09 0.90 7.22
N ILE A 21 -2.91 1.08 6.64
CA ILE A 21 -2.35 0.13 5.69
C ILE A 21 -2.03 -1.19 6.37
N HIS A 22 -1.46 -1.17 7.57
CA HIS A 22 -1.18 -2.40 8.28
C HIS A 22 -2.45 -3.22 8.51
N SER A 23 -3.53 -2.56 8.91
CA SER A 23 -4.82 -3.23 9.08
C SER A 23 -5.36 -3.74 7.74
N ALA A 24 -5.23 -2.94 6.70
CA ALA A 24 -5.73 -3.30 5.38
C ALA A 24 -4.91 -4.40 4.72
N LEU A 25 -3.62 -4.49 5.02
CA LEU A 25 -2.75 -5.49 4.42
C LEU A 25 -3.17 -6.92 4.77
N ASP A 26 -3.92 -7.09 5.85
CA ASP A 26 -4.40 -8.42 6.24
C ASP A 26 -5.36 -9.02 5.23
N ILE A 27 -6.02 -8.21 4.40
CA ILE A 27 -6.93 -8.72 3.36
C ILE A 27 -6.19 -9.20 2.12
N LEU A 28 -4.90 -8.91 2.02
CA LEU A 28 -4.11 -9.28 0.85
C LEU A 28 -3.53 -10.67 1.01
N SER A 29 -3.28 -11.35 -0.13
CA SER A 29 -2.51 -12.58 -0.11
C SER A 29 -1.08 -12.28 0.35
N ASN A 30 -0.36 -13.30 0.77
CA ASN A 30 1.03 -13.15 1.19
C ASN A 30 1.89 -12.53 0.10
N ARG A 31 1.66 -12.92 -1.14
CA ARG A 31 2.39 -12.41 -2.30
C ARG A 31 2.09 -10.96 -2.57
N GLU A 32 0.82 -10.59 -2.56
CA GLU A 32 0.40 -9.20 -2.74
C GLU A 32 0.97 -8.31 -1.65
N ARG A 33 0.89 -8.77 -0.41
CA ARG A 33 1.43 -8.04 0.73
C ARG A 33 2.92 -7.81 0.60
N PHE A 34 3.67 -8.86 0.26
CA PHE A 34 5.12 -8.76 0.09
C PHE A 34 5.49 -7.74 -0.99
N ILE A 35 4.81 -7.79 -2.13
CA ILE A 35 5.09 -6.90 -3.23
C ILE A 35 4.78 -5.46 -2.84
N ILE A 36 3.63 -5.20 -2.24
CA ILE A 36 3.24 -3.85 -1.86
C ILE A 36 4.15 -3.29 -0.78
N LEU A 37 4.49 -4.09 0.25
CA LEU A 37 5.41 -3.65 1.29
C LEU A 37 6.76 -3.22 0.72
N ASN A 38 7.27 -3.97 -0.25
CA ASN A 38 8.57 -3.67 -0.83
C ASN A 38 8.53 -2.59 -1.89
N ARG A 39 7.43 -2.45 -2.62
CA ARG A 39 7.28 -1.39 -3.62
C ARG A 39 7.20 -0.01 -2.96
N PHE A 40 6.50 0.09 -1.86
CA PHE A 40 6.28 1.38 -1.19
C PHE A 40 7.19 1.61 0.01
N GLY A 41 8.11 0.68 0.26
CA GLY A 41 9.07 0.83 1.35
C GLY A 41 8.44 0.88 2.74
N LEU A 42 7.37 0.15 2.95
CA LEU A 42 6.69 0.10 4.24
C LEU A 42 7.46 -0.76 5.23
N ASN A 43 7.26 -0.53 6.53
CA ASN A 43 7.96 -1.25 7.61
C ASN A 43 9.47 -1.07 7.53
N ASN A 44 9.91 0.15 7.24
CA ASN A 44 11.34 0.49 7.15
C ASN A 44 12.09 -0.28 6.07
N ARG A 45 11.39 -0.84 5.12
CA ARG A 45 12.01 -1.51 3.98
C ARG A 45 12.40 -0.48 2.93
N LYS A 46 13.45 -0.77 2.19
CA LYS A 46 13.82 0.03 1.03
C LYS A 46 12.86 -0.30 -0.11
N THR A 47 12.51 0.72 -0.90
CA THR A 47 11.69 0.49 -2.09
C THR A 47 12.43 -0.39 -3.08
N LYS A 48 11.69 -1.25 -3.76
CA LYS A 48 12.23 -2.14 -4.80
C LYS A 48 11.50 -1.92 -6.11
N THR A 49 12.22 -2.13 -7.20
CA THR A 49 11.63 -2.03 -8.52
C THR A 49 10.85 -3.30 -8.86
N LEU A 50 9.99 -3.21 -9.86
CA LEU A 50 9.26 -4.37 -10.35
C LEU A 50 10.22 -5.46 -10.82
N GLU A 51 11.32 -5.05 -11.46
CA GLU A 51 12.32 -6.00 -11.95
C GLU A 51 13.02 -6.71 -10.80
N GLU A 52 13.39 -5.98 -9.75
CA GLU A 52 14.01 -6.59 -8.58
C GLU A 52 13.09 -7.60 -7.92
N LEU A 53 11.83 -7.25 -7.75
CA LEU A 53 10.84 -8.15 -7.17
C LEU A 53 10.61 -9.37 -8.05
N GLY A 54 10.61 -9.17 -9.36
CA GLY A 54 10.50 -10.28 -10.29
C GLY A 54 11.61 -11.29 -10.14
N LYS A 55 12.83 -10.81 -9.97
CA LYS A 55 13.99 -11.67 -9.75
C LYS A 55 13.88 -12.41 -8.42
N MET A 56 13.42 -11.73 -7.38
CA MET A 56 13.28 -12.35 -6.06
C MET A 56 12.23 -13.45 -6.04
N LEU A 57 11.13 -13.26 -6.76
CA LEU A 57 9.99 -14.18 -6.72
C LEU A 57 9.95 -15.15 -7.91
N GLY A 58 10.83 -14.96 -8.88
CA GLY A 58 10.81 -15.80 -10.06
C GLY A 58 9.69 -15.48 -11.03
N PHE A 59 9.27 -14.21 -11.08
CA PHE A 59 8.22 -13.74 -11.97
C PHE A 59 8.75 -12.69 -12.93
N SER A 60 8.03 -12.52 -14.03
CA SER A 60 8.30 -11.43 -14.95
C SER A 60 7.91 -10.09 -14.31
N LYS A 61 8.52 -9.03 -14.79
CA LYS A 61 8.19 -7.66 -14.38
C LYS A 61 6.69 -7.38 -14.58
N GLU A 62 6.14 -7.83 -15.69
CA GLU A 62 4.72 -7.64 -15.99
C GLU A 62 3.83 -8.38 -15.01
N ARG A 63 4.22 -9.60 -14.61
CA ARG A 63 3.46 -10.35 -13.62
C ARG A 63 3.45 -9.64 -12.27
N ILE A 64 4.60 -9.11 -11.86
CA ILE A 64 4.70 -8.33 -10.61
C ILE A 64 3.80 -7.11 -10.67
N ARG A 65 3.79 -6.41 -11.81
CA ARG A 65 2.92 -5.25 -12.00
C ARG A 65 1.45 -5.61 -11.86
N GLN A 66 1.05 -6.74 -12.42
CA GLN A 66 -0.33 -7.22 -12.31
C GLN A 66 -0.71 -7.52 -10.86
N ILE A 67 0.17 -8.20 -10.13
CA ILE A 67 -0.09 -8.53 -8.73
C ILE A 67 -0.17 -7.27 -7.88
N GLU A 68 0.71 -6.30 -8.13
CA GLU A 68 0.67 -5.00 -7.46
C GLU A 68 -0.67 -4.31 -7.69
N MET A 69 -1.12 -4.28 -8.94
CA MET A 69 -2.39 -3.66 -9.28
C MET A 69 -3.58 -4.33 -8.61
N GLU A 70 -3.57 -5.65 -8.55
CA GLU A 70 -4.62 -6.41 -7.88
C GLU A 70 -4.66 -6.10 -6.39
N GLY A 71 -3.48 -6.03 -5.77
CA GLY A 71 -3.39 -5.70 -4.36
C GLY A 71 -3.89 -4.28 -4.07
N LEU A 72 -3.47 -3.32 -4.87
CA LEU A 72 -3.92 -1.94 -4.72
C LEU A 72 -5.42 -1.81 -4.91
N LYS A 73 -5.99 -2.57 -5.84
CA LYS A 73 -7.42 -2.57 -6.08
C LYS A 73 -8.18 -3.09 -4.85
N LYS A 74 -7.67 -4.15 -4.23
CA LYS A 74 -8.27 -4.68 -3.00
C LYS A 74 -8.21 -3.67 -1.87
N LEU A 75 -7.08 -2.99 -1.70
CA LEU A 75 -6.92 -1.98 -0.67
C LEU A 75 -7.88 -0.82 -0.87
N ARG A 76 -8.04 -0.37 -2.11
CA ARG A 76 -8.96 0.72 -2.43
C ARG A 76 -10.40 0.32 -2.11
N LYS A 77 -10.78 -0.89 -2.48
CA LYS A 77 -12.12 -1.38 -2.23
C LYS A 77 -12.42 -1.51 -0.75
N ALA A 78 -11.45 -1.99 0.02
CA ALA A 78 -11.60 -2.10 1.47
C ALA A 78 -11.74 -0.73 2.12
N GLN A 79 -10.97 0.25 1.67
CA GLN A 79 -11.04 1.62 2.16
C GLN A 79 -12.40 2.24 1.86
N ASP A 80 -12.90 2.07 0.65
CA ASP A 80 -14.21 2.57 0.27
C ASP A 80 -15.32 1.96 1.12
N THR A 81 -15.24 0.67 1.38
CA THR A 81 -16.22 -0.03 2.20
C THR A 81 -16.20 0.51 3.63
N GLN A 82 -15.01 0.71 4.19
CA GLN A 82 -14.87 1.25 5.53
C GLN A 82 -15.40 2.67 5.62
N TYR A 83 -15.11 3.49 4.63
CA TYR A 83 -15.61 4.85 4.53
C TYR A 83 -17.13 4.88 4.52
N LEU A 84 -17.74 3.99 3.74
CA LEU A 84 -19.19 3.90 3.66
C LEU A 84 -19.80 3.49 4.99
N LYS A 85 -19.17 2.56 5.69
CA LYS A 85 -19.63 2.14 7.01
C LYS A 85 -19.63 3.31 7.99
N GLU A 86 -18.55 4.07 8.01
CA GLU A 86 -18.44 5.23 8.88
C GLU A 86 -19.47 6.30 8.53
N TYR A 87 -19.72 6.49 7.24
CA TYR A 87 -20.65 7.48 6.76
C TYR A 87 -22.09 7.12 7.10
N LEU A 88 -22.42 5.82 7.05
CA LEU A 88 -23.78 5.35 7.29
C LEU A 88 -24.10 5.19 8.78
N MET A 89 -23.10 5.17 9.62
CA MET A 89 -23.28 5.12 11.05
C MET A 89 -23.32 6.52 11.65
#